data_f870d2c87757180f06fdea4245e9b40e
#
_entry.id   f870d2c87757180f06fdea4245e9b40e
#
_cell.length_a   1.000
_cell.length_b   1.000
_cell.length_c   1.000
_cell.angle_alpha   90.00
_cell.angle_beta   90.00
_cell.angle_gamma   90.00
#
_symmetry.space_group_name_H-M   'P 1'
#
loop_
_entity.id
_entity.type
_entity.pdbx_description
1 polymer ?
#
loop_
_entity_poly.entity_id
_entity_poly.type
_entity_poly.pdbx_seq_one_letter_code
_entity_poly.pdbx_strand_id
1 'polypeptide(L)'
;VVPALSDKIEYVGSAEGCEIPEGAEIIDLTGCTVLPGLIDCAARLDTLSPASDDYVNNIRTPFRTFLAYRSAAEALNVGVTTIRTVGMPNNIDLGLRDAINKTMFFGPSILAAGPTYAVTAGNGWTLSTESTAKRCRTPRSTRS
;
A
#
# COMPACT_ATOMS: atom_id res chain seq x y z
N VAL A 1 13.82 -26.23 -8.53
CA VAL A 1 12.68 -26.43 -7.60
C VAL A 1 12.82 -25.51 -6.40
N VAL A 2 11.71 -25.11 -5.82
CA VAL A 2 11.63 -24.23 -4.66
C VAL A 2 10.55 -24.81 -3.71
N PRO A 3 10.87 -25.79 -2.87
CA PRO A 3 9.94 -26.22 -1.85
C PRO A 3 9.82 -25.18 -0.73
N ALA A 4 8.60 -24.97 -0.28
CA ALA A 4 8.28 -24.13 0.85
C ALA A 4 7.48 -24.95 1.88
N LEU A 5 7.83 -24.80 3.15
CA LEU A 5 7.09 -25.36 4.26
C LEU A 5 6.50 -24.23 5.09
N SER A 6 5.18 -24.20 5.18
CA SER A 6 4.46 -23.12 5.82
C SER A 6 4.70 -21.77 5.08
N ASP A 7 5.45 -20.85 5.68
CA ASP A 7 5.76 -19.52 5.16
C ASP A 7 7.23 -19.32 4.77
N LYS A 8 8.01 -20.41 4.76
CA LYS A 8 9.47 -20.36 4.51
C LYS A 8 9.89 -21.22 3.33
N ILE A 9 10.81 -20.69 2.54
CA ILE A 9 11.51 -21.44 1.51
C ILE A 9 12.59 -22.28 2.20
N GLU A 10 12.55 -23.60 2.01
CA GLU A 10 13.53 -24.52 2.62
C GLU A 10 14.71 -24.81 1.71
N TYR A 11 14.48 -24.81 0.42
CA TYR A 11 15.53 -25.13 -0.55
C TYR A 11 15.30 -24.37 -1.87
N VAL A 12 16.38 -24.03 -2.53
CA VAL A 12 16.37 -23.52 -3.90
C VAL A 12 17.50 -24.20 -4.68
N GLY A 13 17.16 -24.99 -5.69
CA GLY A 13 18.17 -25.72 -6.45
C GLY A 13 17.60 -26.64 -7.53
N SER A 14 18.43 -27.59 -7.98
CA SER A 14 18.00 -28.60 -8.96
C SER A 14 17.00 -29.59 -8.35
N ALA A 15 16.20 -30.23 -9.20
CA ALA A 15 15.24 -31.23 -8.76
C ALA A 15 15.94 -32.51 -8.21
N GLU A 16 17.15 -32.81 -8.67
CA GLU A 16 17.91 -34.00 -8.28
C GLU A 16 18.35 -33.98 -6.81
N GLY A 17 18.46 -32.84 -6.19
CA GLY A 17 18.85 -32.68 -4.78
C GLY A 17 17.70 -32.36 -3.83
N CYS A 18 16.45 -32.44 -4.28
CA CYS A 18 15.30 -32.05 -3.50
C CYS A 18 14.41 -33.22 -3.14
N GLU A 19 14.29 -33.52 -1.84
CA GLU A 19 13.27 -34.43 -1.33
C GLU A 19 11.93 -33.70 -1.23
N ILE A 20 10.93 -34.17 -1.96
CA ILE A 20 9.57 -33.61 -1.92
C ILE A 20 8.80 -34.32 -0.82
N PRO A 21 8.30 -33.66 0.22
CA PRO A 21 7.53 -34.26 1.27
C PRO A 21 6.26 -34.96 0.74
N GLU A 22 5.86 -36.09 1.36
CA GLU A 22 4.62 -36.75 1.02
C GLU A 22 3.41 -35.82 1.26
N GLY A 23 2.54 -35.71 0.27
CA GLY A 23 1.37 -34.82 0.32
C GLY A 23 1.66 -33.36 -0.03
N ALA A 24 2.86 -33.02 -0.49
CA ALA A 24 3.13 -31.64 -0.98
C ALA A 24 2.32 -31.33 -2.24
N GLU A 25 1.77 -30.12 -2.30
CA GLU A 25 1.18 -29.57 -3.51
C GLU A 25 2.30 -29.20 -4.50
N ILE A 26 2.22 -29.70 -5.73
CA ILE A 26 3.21 -29.44 -6.78
C ILE A 26 2.62 -28.45 -7.78
N ILE A 27 3.24 -27.27 -7.93
CA ILE A 27 2.93 -26.30 -8.96
C ILE A 27 4.00 -26.37 -10.04
N ASP A 28 3.61 -26.83 -11.24
CA ASP A 28 4.53 -26.90 -12.39
C ASP A 28 4.67 -25.51 -13.03
N LEU A 29 5.87 -24.95 -12.95
CA LEU A 29 6.26 -23.68 -13.52
C LEU A 29 7.32 -23.85 -14.63
N THR A 30 7.31 -24.98 -15.33
CA THR A 30 8.23 -25.26 -16.44
C THR A 30 8.18 -24.16 -17.49
N GLY A 31 9.33 -23.57 -17.82
CA GLY A 31 9.43 -22.44 -18.75
C GLY A 31 9.19 -21.05 -18.11
N CYS A 32 8.87 -21.00 -16.82
CA CYS A 32 8.74 -19.77 -16.06
C CYS A 32 9.99 -19.46 -15.23
N THR A 33 10.18 -18.19 -14.90
CA THR A 33 11.19 -17.78 -13.92
C THR A 33 10.48 -17.38 -12.63
N VAL A 34 10.86 -17.99 -11.50
CA VAL A 34 10.35 -17.65 -10.17
C VAL A 34 11.24 -16.58 -9.57
N LEU A 35 10.62 -15.49 -9.15
CA LEU A 35 11.28 -14.34 -8.51
C LEU A 35 10.67 -14.10 -7.12
N PRO A 36 11.42 -13.50 -6.18
CA PRO A 36 10.81 -12.91 -5.00
C PRO A 36 9.77 -11.87 -5.39
N GLY A 37 8.74 -11.67 -4.54
CA GLY A 37 7.77 -10.62 -4.75
C GLY A 37 8.42 -9.26 -4.88
N LEU A 38 7.91 -8.43 -5.80
CA LEU A 38 8.42 -7.10 -6.06
C LEU A 38 8.12 -6.17 -4.87
N ILE A 39 8.98 -5.18 -4.66
CA ILE A 39 8.85 -4.17 -3.61
C ILE A 39 8.75 -2.79 -4.26
N ASP A 40 7.63 -2.10 -4.07
CA ASP A 40 7.48 -0.70 -4.48
C ASP A 40 7.79 0.23 -3.30
N CYS A 41 8.90 0.95 -3.39
CA CYS A 41 9.38 1.83 -2.32
C CYS A 41 8.78 3.24 -2.34
N ALA A 42 7.95 3.59 -3.31
CA ALA A 42 7.42 4.95 -3.50
C ALA A 42 5.99 4.99 -4.04
N ALA A 43 5.14 4.11 -3.56
CA ALA A 43 3.78 3.95 -4.04
C ALA A 43 2.84 5.09 -3.60
N ARG A 44 1.96 5.49 -4.51
CA ARG A 44 0.80 6.35 -4.25
C ARG A 44 -0.46 5.54 -4.57
N LEU A 45 -1.19 5.16 -3.53
CA LEU A 45 -2.35 4.25 -3.67
C LEU A 45 -3.68 4.98 -3.96
N ASP A 46 -3.72 6.29 -3.82
CA ASP A 46 -4.93 7.11 -3.94
C ASP A 46 -5.08 7.81 -5.30
N THR A 47 -4.26 7.46 -6.28
CA THR A 47 -4.29 8.03 -7.63
C THR A 47 -5.13 7.20 -8.59
N LEU A 48 -6.06 7.85 -9.30
CA LEU A 48 -6.96 7.22 -10.29
C LEU A 48 -6.42 7.22 -11.73
N SER A 49 -5.19 7.53 -11.99
CA SER A 49 -4.63 7.83 -13.32
C SER A 49 -4.11 9.27 -13.39
N PRO A 50 -3.25 9.61 -14.36
CA PRO A 50 -2.61 10.93 -14.45
C PRO A 50 -3.56 12.11 -14.71
N ALA A 51 -4.87 11.92 -14.58
CA ALA A 51 -5.86 12.98 -14.68
C ALA A 51 -5.83 13.86 -13.43
N SER A 52 -5.43 15.07 -13.61
CA SER A 52 -5.50 16.28 -12.77
C SER A 52 -5.47 16.07 -11.24
N ASP A 53 -4.49 16.65 -10.59
CA ASP A 53 -4.38 16.78 -9.12
C ASP A 53 -5.67 17.37 -8.48
N ASP A 54 -6.45 18.17 -9.21
CA ASP A 54 -7.71 18.74 -8.75
C ASP A 54 -8.78 17.70 -8.45
N TYR A 55 -8.85 16.62 -9.23
CA TYR A 55 -9.82 15.57 -8.98
C TYR A 55 -9.50 14.82 -7.69
N VAL A 56 -8.23 14.50 -7.47
CA VAL A 56 -7.78 13.79 -6.27
C VAL A 56 -8.04 14.60 -5.00
N ASN A 57 -7.88 15.91 -5.05
CA ASN A 57 -8.07 16.82 -3.91
C ASN A 57 -9.54 16.97 -3.48
N ASN A 58 -10.49 16.74 -4.39
CA ASN A 58 -11.93 16.87 -4.12
C ASN A 58 -12.63 15.55 -3.77
N ILE A 59 -11.91 14.43 -3.76
CA ILE A 59 -12.48 13.12 -3.42
C ILE A 59 -12.69 13.01 -1.90
N ARG A 60 -13.88 12.54 -1.51
CA ARG A 60 -14.19 12.27 -0.11
C ARG A 60 -13.31 11.14 0.44
N THR A 61 -12.87 11.27 1.67
CA THR A 61 -11.98 10.30 2.34
C THR A 61 -12.45 8.84 2.24
N PRO A 62 -13.73 8.50 2.47
CA PRO A 62 -14.18 7.10 2.32
C PRO A 62 -13.95 6.54 0.92
N PHE A 63 -14.26 7.31 -0.12
CA PHE A 63 -14.05 6.87 -1.49
C PHE A 63 -12.56 6.71 -1.81
N ARG A 64 -11.72 7.64 -1.34
CA ARG A 64 -10.26 7.55 -1.47
C ARG A 64 -9.68 6.30 -0.80
N THR A 65 -10.27 5.87 0.33
CA THR A 65 -9.87 4.62 1.00
C THR A 65 -10.15 3.39 0.11
N PHE A 66 -11.31 3.34 -0.56
CA PHE A 66 -11.60 2.26 -1.49
C PHE A 66 -10.68 2.25 -2.71
N LEU A 67 -10.30 3.44 -3.21
CA LEU A 67 -9.29 3.55 -4.27
C LEU A 67 -7.95 3.01 -3.83
N ALA A 68 -7.51 3.38 -2.63
CA ALA A 68 -6.25 2.91 -2.08
C ALA A 68 -6.22 1.38 -1.94
N TYR A 69 -7.32 0.79 -1.46
CA TYR A 69 -7.45 -0.67 -1.39
C TYR A 69 -7.39 -1.31 -2.78
N ARG A 70 -8.15 -0.78 -3.75
CA ARG A 70 -8.15 -1.28 -5.12
C ARG A 70 -6.73 -1.25 -5.71
N SER A 71 -6.03 -0.12 -5.59
CA SER A 71 -4.65 0.02 -6.11
C SER A 71 -3.68 -0.95 -5.44
N ALA A 72 -3.83 -1.18 -4.13
CA ALA A 72 -3.01 -2.16 -3.41
C ALA A 72 -3.30 -3.60 -3.88
N ALA A 73 -4.56 -3.95 -4.11
CA ALA A 73 -4.94 -5.27 -4.64
C ALA A 73 -4.45 -5.47 -6.08
N GLU A 74 -4.55 -4.45 -6.93
CA GLU A 74 -4.02 -4.47 -8.30
C GLU A 74 -2.49 -4.65 -8.29
N ALA A 75 -1.77 -3.97 -7.39
CA ALA A 75 -0.33 -4.14 -7.23
C ALA A 75 0.05 -5.57 -6.83
N LEU A 76 -0.68 -6.17 -5.89
CA LEU A 76 -0.46 -7.57 -5.50
C LEU A 76 -0.70 -8.52 -6.67
N ASN A 77 -1.74 -8.31 -7.47
CA ASN A 77 -2.06 -9.14 -8.64
C ASN A 77 -0.97 -9.12 -9.74
N VAL A 78 -0.14 -8.08 -9.78
CA VAL A 78 1.01 -8.02 -10.71
C VAL A 78 2.35 -8.38 -10.04
N GLY A 79 2.29 -8.96 -8.83
CA GLY A 79 3.47 -9.49 -8.13
C GLY A 79 4.16 -8.51 -7.18
N VAL A 80 3.60 -7.34 -6.90
CA VAL A 80 4.13 -6.42 -5.87
C VAL A 80 3.61 -6.86 -4.50
N THR A 81 4.46 -7.51 -3.72
CA THR A 81 4.12 -8.09 -2.42
C THR A 81 4.36 -7.16 -1.24
N THR A 82 5.14 -6.10 -1.46
CA THR A 82 5.45 -5.10 -0.42
C THR A 82 5.40 -3.70 -1.01
N ILE A 83 4.75 -2.80 -0.30
CA ILE A 83 4.59 -1.40 -0.71
C ILE A 83 5.03 -0.48 0.43
N ARG A 84 5.83 0.53 0.11
CA ARG A 84 6.08 1.67 0.99
C ARG A 84 5.33 2.88 0.44
N THR A 85 4.41 3.44 1.21
CA THR A 85 3.74 4.68 0.85
C THR A 85 4.64 5.89 1.10
N VAL A 86 4.45 6.94 0.32
CA VAL A 86 5.21 8.22 0.47
C VAL A 86 4.36 9.34 1.07
N GLY A 87 3.27 8.94 1.71
CA GLY A 87 2.35 9.81 2.41
C GLY A 87 0.97 9.82 1.79
N MET A 88 -0.05 9.72 2.65
CA MET A 88 -1.45 9.76 2.25
C MET A 88 -2.25 10.63 3.24
N PRO A 89 -3.23 11.40 2.74
CA PRO A 89 -4.05 12.23 3.60
C PRO A 89 -4.92 11.37 4.54
N ASN A 90 -5.28 11.95 5.68
CA ASN A 90 -6.23 11.35 6.64
C ASN A 90 -5.85 9.95 7.14
N ASN A 91 -4.55 9.60 7.14
CA ASN A 91 -4.03 8.30 7.60
C ASN A 91 -4.63 7.08 6.87
N ILE A 92 -5.02 7.24 5.59
CA ILE A 92 -5.63 6.16 4.81
C ILE A 92 -4.70 4.96 4.69
N ASP A 93 -3.40 5.19 4.46
CA ASP A 93 -2.39 4.14 4.37
C ASP A 93 -2.19 3.38 5.69
N LEU A 94 -2.26 4.07 6.81
CA LEU A 94 -2.21 3.44 8.14
C LEU A 94 -3.44 2.54 8.36
N GLY A 95 -4.63 3.05 8.05
CA GLY A 95 -5.87 2.27 8.16
C GLY A 95 -5.89 1.05 7.25
N LEU A 96 -5.40 1.19 6.01
CA LEU A 96 -5.31 0.10 5.05
C LEU A 96 -4.32 -0.97 5.50
N ARG A 97 -3.11 -0.57 5.96
CA ARG A 97 -2.12 -1.46 6.57
C ARG A 97 -2.73 -2.28 7.70
N ASP A 98 -3.42 -1.62 8.61
CA ASP A 98 -3.98 -2.27 9.80
C ASP A 98 -5.10 -3.26 9.42
N ALA A 99 -5.90 -2.93 8.40
CA ALA A 99 -6.94 -3.81 7.89
C ALA A 99 -6.37 -5.07 7.20
N ILE A 100 -5.28 -4.92 6.42
CA ILE A 100 -4.59 -6.04 5.80
C ILE A 100 -3.90 -6.91 6.87
N ASN A 101 -3.20 -6.30 7.83
CA ASN A 101 -2.54 -7.04 8.91
C ASN A 101 -3.51 -7.82 9.80
N LYS A 102 -4.77 -7.35 9.90
CA LYS A 102 -5.86 -8.06 10.59
C LYS A 102 -6.60 -9.05 9.68
N THR A 103 -6.09 -9.34 8.52
CA THR A 103 -6.69 -10.26 7.54
C THR A 103 -8.13 -9.92 7.12
N MET A 104 -8.54 -8.66 7.29
CA MET A 104 -9.85 -8.19 6.83
C MET A 104 -9.90 -8.08 5.30
N PHE A 105 -8.76 -7.80 4.67
CA PHE A 105 -8.59 -7.68 3.23
C PHE A 105 -7.29 -8.33 2.78
N PHE A 106 -7.30 -8.88 1.56
CA PHE A 106 -6.07 -9.33 0.90
C PHE A 106 -5.35 -8.14 0.29
N GLY A 107 -4.03 -8.09 0.47
CA GLY A 107 -3.20 -7.04 -0.08
C GLY A 107 -1.72 -7.26 0.22
N PRO A 108 -0.83 -6.43 -0.34
CA PRO A 108 0.59 -6.48 -0.05
C PRO A 108 0.89 -6.04 1.38
N SER A 109 2.07 -6.37 1.86
CA SER A 109 2.60 -5.78 3.10
C SER A 109 2.80 -4.28 2.90
N ILE A 110 2.27 -3.44 3.81
CA ILE A 110 2.33 -1.98 3.66
C ILE A 110 3.20 -1.36 4.75
N LEU A 111 4.26 -0.65 4.32
CA LEU A 111 5.02 0.27 5.16
C LEU A 111 4.42 1.66 4.99
N ALA A 112 3.54 2.03 5.91
CA ALA A 112 2.79 3.27 5.83
C ALA A 112 3.58 4.45 6.36
N ALA A 113 3.62 5.56 5.60
CA ALA A 113 4.29 6.80 5.98
C ALA A 113 3.38 7.74 6.80
N GLY A 114 2.05 7.58 6.67
CA GLY A 114 1.08 8.50 7.27
C GLY A 114 0.94 9.82 6.48
N PRO A 115 0.56 10.93 7.14
CA PRO A 115 0.31 12.19 6.46
C PRO A 115 1.57 12.79 5.83
N THR A 116 1.43 13.36 4.64
CA THR A 116 2.50 14.12 4.00
C THR A 116 2.71 15.46 4.71
N TYR A 117 3.96 15.80 4.98
CA TYR A 117 4.34 17.12 5.49
C TYR A 117 4.79 18.00 4.33
N ALA A 118 4.17 19.17 4.19
CA ALA A 118 4.53 20.15 3.17
C ALA A 118 4.36 21.58 3.70
N VAL A 119 5.09 22.52 3.11
CA VAL A 119 4.82 23.93 3.32
C VAL A 119 3.49 24.30 2.66
N THR A 120 2.87 25.40 3.09
CA THR A 120 1.64 25.90 2.49
C THR A 120 1.83 26.08 0.99
N ALA A 121 0.90 25.54 0.19
CA ALA A 121 0.95 25.50 -1.28
C ALA A 121 2.14 24.68 -1.86
N GLY A 122 2.86 23.90 -1.05
CA GLY A 122 3.89 22.97 -1.54
C GLY A 122 3.31 21.66 -2.07
N ASN A 123 4.16 20.83 -2.69
CA ASN A 123 3.76 19.52 -3.17
C ASN A 123 3.27 18.64 -1.99
N GLY A 124 2.07 18.09 -2.12
CA GLY A 124 1.41 17.32 -1.06
C GLY A 124 0.56 18.17 -0.09
N TRP A 125 0.52 19.50 -0.27
CA TRP A 125 -0.43 20.34 0.43
C TRP A 125 -1.81 20.19 -0.22
N THR A 126 -2.77 19.70 0.56
CA THR A 126 -4.15 19.56 0.09
C THR A 126 -5.05 20.48 0.91
N LEU A 127 -5.84 21.30 0.23
CA LEU A 127 -7.01 21.96 0.81
C LEU A 127 -8.09 20.90 1.05
N SER A 128 -7.96 20.08 2.09
CA SER A 128 -9.10 19.26 2.48
C SER A 128 -10.11 20.16 3.19
N THR A 129 -11.36 20.08 2.77
CA THR A 129 -12.48 20.78 3.44
C THR A 129 -12.56 20.45 4.92
N GLU A 130 -12.05 19.28 5.34
CA GLU A 130 -11.96 18.86 6.75
C GLU A 130 -10.78 19.51 7.50
N SER A 131 -9.66 19.81 6.84
CA SER A 131 -8.51 20.46 7.47
C SER A 131 -8.70 21.97 7.63
N THR A 132 -9.45 22.60 6.75
CA THR A 132 -9.74 24.04 6.82
C THR A 132 -10.57 24.39 8.05
N ALA A 133 -11.48 23.51 8.47
CA ALA A 133 -12.28 23.71 9.68
C ALA A 133 -11.46 23.66 10.98
N LYS A 134 -10.30 22.99 10.99
CA LYS A 134 -9.44 22.92 12.18
C LYS A 134 -8.42 24.05 12.28
N ARG A 135 -8.09 24.74 11.19
CA ARG A 135 -7.09 25.84 11.18
C ARG A 135 -7.64 27.23 11.45
N CYS A 136 -8.95 27.45 11.37
CA CYS A 136 -9.57 28.75 11.66
C CYS A 136 -9.84 29.04 13.15
N ARG A 137 -9.27 28.29 14.07
CA ARG A 137 -9.30 28.61 15.51
C ARG A 137 -7.95 29.15 15.98
N THR A 138 -7.53 30.30 15.45
CA THR A 138 -6.65 31.18 16.21
C THR A 138 -7.47 31.79 17.34
N PRO A 139 -7.06 31.71 18.61
CA PRO A 139 -7.72 32.43 19.69
C PRO A 139 -7.65 33.93 19.35
N ARG A 140 -8.79 34.58 19.28
CA ARG A 140 -8.80 36.06 19.28
C ARG A 140 -8.11 36.50 20.56
N SER A 141 -7.00 37.20 20.43
CA SER A 141 -6.39 37.92 21.54
C SER A 141 -7.42 38.95 22.01
N THR A 142 -7.98 38.74 23.20
CA THR A 142 -8.69 39.77 23.94
C THR A 142 -7.65 40.80 24.35
N ARG A 143 -7.54 41.88 23.58
CA ARG A 143 -6.90 43.12 24.05
C ARG A 143 -7.97 43.87 24.84
N SER A 144 -7.79 43.92 26.16
CA SER A 144 -8.37 44.90 27.07
C SER A 144 -7.72 46.25 26.83
#